data_ec437264d1952fa68be4dd33e17f2c02
#
_entry.id   ec437264d1952fa68be4dd33e17f2c02
#
_cell.length_a   1.000
_cell.length_b   1.000
_cell.length_c   1.000
_cell.angle_alpha   90.00
_cell.angle_beta   90.00
_cell.angle_gamma   90.00
#
_symmetry.space_group_name_H-M   'P 1'
#
loop_
_entity.id
_entity.type
_entity.pdbx_description
1 polymer ?
#
loop_
_entity_poly.entity_id
_entity_poly.type
_entity_poly.pdbx_seq_one_letter_code
_entity_poly.pdbx_strand_id
1 'polypeptide(L)'
;TKEDLLLAMVEAFVEVTENRLPRPDDPDAAPGAWPRGFLEACLTKEDAAVGSYSRLSVAVMAAVANDKALLKPLSDRQPDWRAALNDSGIPPVTAHIVRLAADGLWINEILSIPILSDEEREDVIAELRRMTHSNEKREDNSHA
;
A
#
# COMPACT_ATOMS: atom_id res chain seq x y z
N THR A 1 -27.08 12.37 -2.70
CA THR A 1 -27.46 11.09 -2.09
C THR A 1 -26.33 10.56 -1.21
N LYS A 2 -26.62 9.59 -0.37
CA LYS A 2 -25.62 8.89 0.45
C LYS A 2 -24.53 8.24 -0.42
N GLU A 3 -24.90 7.66 -1.55
CA GLU A 3 -23.99 7.00 -2.49
C GLU A 3 -23.06 8.03 -3.15
N ASP A 4 -23.57 9.19 -3.55
CA ASP A 4 -22.73 10.27 -4.11
C ASP A 4 -21.69 10.74 -3.09
N LEU A 5 -22.06 10.85 -1.82
CA LEU A 5 -21.14 11.23 -0.76
C LEU A 5 -20.07 10.15 -0.55
N LEU A 6 -20.45 8.87 -0.49
CA LEU A 6 -19.51 7.76 -0.35
C LEU A 6 -18.54 7.69 -1.54
N LEU A 7 -19.04 7.88 -2.76
CA LEU A 7 -18.19 7.93 -3.95
C LEU A 7 -17.18 9.07 -3.87
N ALA A 8 -17.61 10.27 -3.50
CA ALA A 8 -16.72 11.42 -3.32
C ALA A 8 -15.64 11.15 -2.26
N MET A 9 -15.98 10.45 -1.20
CA MET A 9 -15.02 10.07 -0.15
C MET A 9 -14.03 9.01 -0.63
N VAL A 10 -14.45 8.05 -1.45
CA VAL A 10 -13.53 7.07 -2.09
C VAL A 10 -12.59 7.78 -3.05
N GLU A 11 -13.08 8.70 -3.86
CA GLU A 11 -12.25 9.51 -4.77
C GLU A 11 -11.22 10.34 -3.98
N ALA A 12 -11.61 10.96 -2.88
CA ALA A 12 -10.70 11.70 -2.00
C ALA A 12 -9.66 10.79 -1.36
N PHE A 13 -10.03 9.59 -0.95
CA PHE A 13 -9.10 8.59 -0.44
C PHE A 13 -8.04 8.20 -1.48
N VAL A 14 -8.46 7.95 -2.71
CA VAL A 14 -7.54 7.63 -3.82
C VAL A 14 -6.57 8.79 -4.07
N GLU A 15 -7.06 10.02 -4.12
CA GLU A 15 -6.23 11.21 -4.31
C GLU A 15 -5.19 11.38 -3.20
N VAL A 16 -5.59 11.25 -1.95
CA VAL A 16 -4.67 11.34 -0.80
C VAL A 16 -3.63 10.22 -0.86
N THR A 17 -4.04 9.02 -1.22
CA THR A 17 -3.13 7.88 -1.37
C THR A 17 -2.12 8.12 -2.49
N GLU A 18 -2.57 8.54 -3.67
CA GLU A 18 -1.70 8.86 -4.82
C GLU A 18 -0.67 9.93 -4.47
N ASN A 19 -1.05 10.95 -3.72
CA ASN A 19 -0.15 12.03 -3.29
C ASN A 19 0.95 11.55 -2.32
N ARG A 20 0.76 10.40 -1.68
CA ARG A 20 1.75 9.79 -0.77
C ARG A 20 2.68 8.81 -1.47
N LEU A 21 2.29 8.33 -2.65
CA LEU A 21 3.08 7.35 -3.40
C LEU A 21 4.21 8.04 -4.18
N PRO A 22 5.35 7.35 -4.37
CA PRO A 22 6.41 7.82 -5.25
C PRO A 22 5.90 7.94 -6.70
N ARG A 23 6.57 8.76 -7.50
CA ARG A 23 6.29 8.80 -8.94
C ARG A 23 6.74 7.49 -9.58
N PRO A 24 5.88 6.83 -10.36
CA PRO A 24 6.23 5.56 -10.99
C PRO A 24 7.29 5.69 -12.08
N ASP A 25 7.47 6.88 -12.63
CA ASP A 25 8.35 7.21 -13.76
C ASP A 25 9.57 8.06 -13.36
N ASP A 26 9.94 8.06 -12.08
CA ASP A 26 11.14 8.74 -11.60
C ASP A 26 12.40 7.98 -12.08
N PRO A 27 13.18 8.54 -13.02
CA PRO A 27 14.36 7.88 -13.58
C PRO A 27 15.50 7.72 -12.57
N ASP A 28 15.48 8.51 -11.49
CA ASP A 28 16.49 8.49 -10.44
C ASP A 28 16.09 7.62 -9.23
N ALA A 29 14.93 6.99 -9.31
CA ALA A 29 14.44 6.14 -8.23
C ALA A 29 15.35 4.92 -8.01
N ALA A 30 15.76 4.69 -6.77
CA ALA A 30 16.50 3.50 -6.37
C ALA A 30 15.64 2.24 -6.54
N PRO A 31 16.24 1.06 -6.82
CA PRO A 31 15.51 -0.19 -6.85
C PRO A 31 14.67 -0.39 -5.59
N GLY A 32 13.41 -0.80 -5.77
CA GLY A 32 12.46 -1.02 -4.68
C GLY A 32 11.84 0.25 -4.08
N ALA A 33 12.13 1.45 -4.63
CA ALA A 33 11.61 2.71 -4.11
C ALA A 33 10.08 2.77 -4.10
N TRP A 34 9.43 2.27 -5.15
CA TRP A 34 7.97 2.34 -5.21
C TRP A 34 7.27 1.42 -4.20
N PRO A 35 7.58 0.10 -4.10
CA PRO A 35 7.00 -0.75 -3.06
C PRO A 35 7.36 -0.28 -1.64
N ARG A 36 8.55 0.28 -1.43
CA ARG A 36 8.93 0.89 -0.15
C ARG A 36 8.06 2.09 0.18
N GLY A 37 7.85 2.98 -0.79
CA GLY A 37 6.98 4.15 -0.63
C GLY A 37 5.54 3.75 -0.36
N PHE A 38 5.03 2.70 -1.00
CA PHE A 38 3.71 2.14 -0.73
C PHE A 38 3.60 1.63 0.71
N LEU A 39 4.59 0.86 1.17
CA LEU A 39 4.66 0.37 2.55
C LEU A 39 4.64 1.54 3.54
N GLU A 40 5.50 2.54 3.37
CA GLU A 40 5.57 3.68 4.27
C GLU A 40 4.28 4.52 4.26
N ALA A 41 3.62 4.66 3.11
CA ALA A 41 2.32 5.31 3.02
C ALA A 41 1.24 4.60 3.85
N CYS A 42 1.26 3.26 3.87
CA CYS A 42 0.36 2.45 4.69
C CYS A 42 0.67 2.52 6.20
N LEU A 43 1.93 2.77 6.57
CA LEU A 43 2.39 2.81 7.95
C LEU A 43 2.34 4.21 8.56
N THR A 44 2.21 5.26 7.76
CA THR A 44 2.23 6.65 8.25
C THR A 44 1.08 6.87 9.21
N LYS A 45 1.43 6.98 10.50
CA LYS A 45 0.52 7.49 11.51
C LYS A 45 0.33 8.98 11.29
N GLU A 46 -0.90 9.40 11.41
CA GLU A 46 -1.36 10.72 11.06
C GLU A 46 -0.71 11.83 11.87
N ASP A 47 -0.17 12.84 11.19
CA ASP A 47 -0.11 14.18 11.76
C ASP A 47 -1.52 14.71 12.04
N ALA A 48 -1.68 15.56 13.05
CA ALA A 48 -2.97 16.11 13.48
C ALA A 48 -3.79 16.81 12.35
N ALA A 49 -3.15 17.12 11.21
CA ALA A 49 -3.80 17.59 9.99
C ALA A 49 -4.55 16.48 9.23
N VAL A 50 -4.44 15.23 9.62
CA VAL A 50 -4.82 14.04 8.85
C VAL A 50 -5.94 13.23 9.51
N GLY A 51 -6.68 13.78 10.43
CA GLY A 51 -7.97 13.21 10.85
C GLY A 51 -8.91 12.91 9.67
N SER A 52 -8.58 13.42 8.47
CA SER A 52 -9.25 13.13 7.21
C SER A 52 -8.91 11.76 6.63
N TYR A 53 -7.68 11.24 6.75
CA TYR A 53 -7.32 9.96 6.14
C TYR A 53 -7.96 8.76 6.84
N SER A 54 -7.99 8.74 8.18
CA SER A 54 -8.73 7.73 8.93
C SER A 54 -10.23 7.77 8.61
N ARG A 55 -10.81 8.96 8.47
CA ARG A 55 -12.21 9.11 8.07
C ARG A 55 -12.47 8.60 6.66
N LEU A 56 -11.57 8.90 5.71
CA LEU A 56 -11.66 8.40 4.35
C LEU A 56 -11.49 6.88 4.29
N SER A 57 -10.61 6.32 5.11
CA SER A 57 -10.43 4.88 5.21
C SER A 57 -11.68 4.17 5.73
N VAL A 58 -12.34 4.73 6.75
CA VAL A 58 -13.64 4.25 7.24
C VAL A 58 -14.71 4.34 6.14
N ALA A 59 -14.71 5.41 5.35
CA ALA A 59 -15.63 5.59 4.24
C ALA A 59 -15.44 4.54 3.15
N VAL A 60 -14.21 4.15 2.84
CA VAL A 60 -13.91 3.04 1.92
C VAL A 60 -14.51 1.73 2.45
N MET A 61 -14.37 1.43 3.74
CA MET A 61 -15.00 0.27 4.35
C MET A 61 -16.52 0.32 4.29
N ALA A 62 -17.12 1.49 4.53
CA ALA A 62 -18.56 1.69 4.40
C ALA A 62 -19.04 1.52 2.95
N ALA A 63 -18.26 1.97 1.97
CA ALA A 63 -18.55 1.79 0.55
C ALA A 63 -18.58 0.30 0.17
N VAL A 64 -17.64 -0.51 0.65
CA VAL A 64 -17.62 -1.96 0.45
C VAL A 64 -18.91 -2.61 0.97
N ALA A 65 -19.38 -2.18 2.13
CA ALA A 65 -20.58 -2.73 2.74
C ALA A 65 -21.87 -2.34 2.00
N ASN A 66 -21.87 -1.21 1.32
CA ASN A 66 -23.05 -0.71 0.58
C ASN A 66 -23.09 -1.20 -0.86
N ASP A 67 -22.06 -0.92 -1.63
CA ASP A 67 -21.96 -1.30 -3.05
C ASP A 67 -20.49 -1.31 -3.49
N LYS A 68 -20.03 -2.45 -3.97
CA LYS A 68 -18.66 -2.60 -4.48
C LYS A 68 -18.36 -1.70 -5.67
N ALA A 69 -19.36 -1.27 -6.43
CA ALA A 69 -19.19 -0.33 -7.54
C ALA A 69 -18.65 1.03 -7.08
N LEU A 70 -18.88 1.42 -5.82
CA LEU A 70 -18.32 2.63 -5.22
C LEU A 70 -16.79 2.58 -5.08
N LEU A 71 -16.19 1.41 -5.19
CA LEU A 71 -14.73 1.23 -5.18
C LEU A 71 -14.08 1.39 -6.57
N LYS A 72 -14.85 1.72 -7.60
CA LYS A 72 -14.33 1.88 -8.96
C LYS A 72 -13.13 2.84 -9.03
N PRO A 73 -13.11 4.02 -8.37
CA PRO A 73 -11.95 4.90 -8.40
C PRO A 73 -10.67 4.22 -7.90
N LEU A 74 -10.77 3.36 -6.90
CA LEU A 74 -9.64 2.58 -6.40
C LEU A 74 -9.23 1.47 -7.37
N SER A 75 -10.20 0.75 -7.92
CA SER A 75 -9.96 -0.31 -8.91
C SER A 75 -9.29 0.23 -10.17
N ASP A 76 -9.66 1.42 -10.62
CA ASP A 76 -9.12 2.06 -11.82
C ASP A 76 -7.63 2.42 -11.69
N ARG A 77 -7.10 2.53 -10.46
CA ARG A 77 -5.67 2.79 -10.20
C ARG A 77 -4.82 1.53 -10.23
N GLN A 78 -5.41 0.35 -10.09
CA GLN A 78 -4.65 -0.88 -9.92
C GLN A 78 -3.75 -1.24 -11.11
N PRO A 79 -4.11 -1.03 -12.38
CA PRO A 79 -3.20 -1.26 -13.52
C PRO A 79 -1.91 -0.46 -13.41
N ASP A 80 -1.98 0.82 -13.05
CA ASP A 80 -0.81 1.69 -12.90
C ASP A 80 0.06 1.27 -11.71
N TRP A 81 -0.56 0.91 -10.59
CA TRP A 81 0.17 0.43 -9.41
C TRP A 81 0.85 -0.92 -9.68
N ARG A 82 0.20 -1.82 -10.41
CA ARG A 82 0.83 -3.09 -10.84
C ARG A 82 2.03 -2.85 -11.73
N ALA A 83 1.92 -1.94 -12.69
CA ALA A 83 3.03 -1.58 -13.55
C ALA A 83 4.21 -1.02 -12.73
N ALA A 84 3.95 -0.10 -11.79
CA ALA A 84 4.97 0.46 -10.93
C ALA A 84 5.66 -0.61 -10.05
N LEU A 85 4.90 -1.60 -9.54
CA LEU A 85 5.47 -2.72 -8.79
C LEU A 85 6.33 -3.63 -9.68
N ASN A 86 5.84 -3.96 -10.87
CA ASN A 86 6.56 -4.82 -11.81
C ASN A 86 7.87 -4.20 -12.31
N ASP A 87 7.89 -2.87 -12.45
CA ASP A 87 9.04 -2.11 -12.98
C ASP A 87 9.90 -1.49 -11.85
N SER A 88 9.71 -1.90 -10.62
CA SER A 88 10.33 -1.27 -9.44
C SER A 88 11.82 -1.55 -9.25
N GLY A 89 12.42 -2.40 -10.08
CA GLY A 89 13.86 -2.73 -9.99
C GLY A 89 14.20 -3.86 -9.01
N ILE A 90 13.20 -4.42 -8.32
CA ILE A 90 13.31 -5.66 -7.53
C ILE A 90 12.44 -6.75 -8.16
N PRO A 91 12.58 -8.03 -7.77
CA PRO A 91 11.74 -9.08 -8.33
C PRO A 91 10.24 -8.74 -8.17
N PRO A 92 9.44 -8.83 -9.25
CA PRO A 92 8.03 -8.45 -9.20
C PRO A 92 7.23 -9.16 -8.11
N VAL A 93 7.47 -10.45 -7.90
CA VAL A 93 6.79 -11.21 -6.83
C VAL A 93 7.10 -10.62 -5.46
N THR A 94 8.34 -10.23 -5.20
CA THR A 94 8.74 -9.58 -3.94
C THR A 94 8.00 -8.25 -3.76
N ALA A 95 7.94 -7.42 -4.80
CA ALA A 95 7.22 -6.16 -4.77
C ALA A 95 5.72 -6.37 -4.45
N HIS A 96 5.09 -7.36 -5.06
CA HIS A 96 3.69 -7.70 -4.79
C HIS A 96 3.47 -8.23 -3.37
N ILE A 97 4.39 -9.04 -2.83
CA ILE A 97 4.32 -9.52 -1.44
C ILE A 97 4.38 -8.35 -0.47
N VAL A 98 5.29 -7.41 -0.68
CA VAL A 98 5.40 -6.19 0.15
C VAL A 98 4.11 -5.38 0.10
N ARG A 99 3.54 -5.18 -1.08
CA ARG A 99 2.26 -4.48 -1.22
C ARG A 99 1.13 -5.18 -0.49
N LEU A 100 0.97 -6.48 -0.67
CA LEU A 100 -0.10 -7.25 -0.03
C LEU A 100 0.03 -7.24 1.49
N ALA A 101 1.25 -7.34 2.02
CA ALA A 101 1.50 -7.23 3.44
C ALA A 101 1.20 -5.82 3.97
N ALA A 102 1.57 -4.77 3.23
CA ALA A 102 1.25 -3.39 3.59
C ALA A 102 -0.27 -3.15 3.65
N ASP A 103 -1.02 -3.66 2.67
CA ASP A 103 -2.48 -3.62 2.67
C ASP A 103 -3.07 -4.35 3.89
N GLY A 104 -2.53 -5.51 4.25
CA GLY A 104 -2.96 -6.27 5.42
C GLY A 104 -2.69 -5.55 6.74
N LEU A 105 -1.53 -4.95 6.90
CA LEU A 105 -1.19 -4.13 8.07
C LEU A 105 -2.13 -2.94 8.19
N TRP A 106 -2.37 -2.23 7.09
CA TRP A 106 -3.23 -1.07 7.05
C TRP A 106 -4.69 -1.39 7.43
N ILE A 107 -5.29 -2.43 6.81
CA ILE A 107 -6.70 -2.76 7.06
C ILE A 107 -6.92 -3.26 8.49
N ASN A 108 -6.01 -4.05 9.04
CA ASN A 108 -6.14 -4.54 10.42
C ASN A 108 -5.98 -3.41 11.44
N GLU A 109 -5.15 -2.41 11.16
CA GLU A 109 -5.03 -1.23 11.99
C GLU A 109 -6.32 -0.39 11.97
N ILE A 110 -6.92 -0.16 10.79
CA ILE A 110 -8.20 0.55 10.66
C ILE A 110 -9.32 -0.15 11.43
N LEU A 111 -9.38 -1.47 11.33
CA LEU A 111 -10.41 -2.28 12.01
C LEU A 111 -10.08 -2.53 13.49
N SER A 112 -8.95 -2.06 13.98
CA SER A 112 -8.46 -2.31 15.36
C SER A 112 -8.41 -3.81 15.70
N ILE A 113 -8.02 -4.63 14.73
CA ILE A 113 -7.84 -6.08 14.91
C ILE A 113 -6.36 -6.35 15.22
N PRO A 114 -6.04 -6.81 16.44
CA PRO A 114 -4.65 -7.05 16.87
C PRO A 114 -4.16 -8.42 16.36
N ILE A 115 -3.86 -8.52 15.06
CA ILE A 115 -3.37 -9.76 14.44
C ILE A 115 -1.93 -10.11 14.80
N LEU A 116 -1.16 -9.12 15.24
CA LEU A 116 0.25 -9.25 15.65
C LEU A 116 0.44 -8.55 17.00
N SER A 117 1.37 -9.06 17.80
CA SER A 117 1.91 -8.26 18.93
C SER A 117 2.69 -7.06 18.39
N ASP A 118 2.96 -6.09 19.25
CA ASP A 118 3.76 -4.91 18.86
C ASP A 118 5.16 -5.32 18.38
N GLU A 119 5.80 -6.28 19.07
CA GLU A 119 7.10 -6.82 18.67
C GLU A 119 7.05 -7.54 17.32
N GLU A 120 6.08 -8.44 17.13
CA GLU A 120 5.88 -9.13 15.85
C GLU A 120 5.61 -8.13 14.71
N ARG A 121 4.86 -7.06 14.96
CA ARG A 121 4.59 -6.01 13.99
C ARG A 121 5.89 -5.28 13.58
N GLU A 122 6.72 -4.92 14.54
CA GLU A 122 8.02 -4.28 14.26
C GLU A 122 8.93 -5.20 13.44
N ASP A 123 9.00 -6.47 13.76
CA ASP A 123 9.79 -7.48 13.04
C ASP A 123 9.29 -7.66 11.61
N VAL A 124 7.98 -7.74 11.40
CA VAL A 124 7.39 -7.85 10.06
C VAL A 124 7.70 -6.60 9.23
N ILE A 125 7.56 -5.41 9.79
CA ILE A 125 7.86 -4.15 9.10
C ILE A 125 9.33 -4.08 8.72
N ALA A 126 10.24 -4.45 9.63
CA ALA A 126 11.67 -4.48 9.37
C ALA A 126 12.00 -5.44 8.21
N GLU A 127 11.39 -6.62 8.18
CA GLU A 127 11.58 -7.59 7.10
C GLU A 127 11.03 -7.09 5.76
N LEU A 128 9.86 -6.47 5.74
CA LEU A 128 9.29 -5.87 4.54
C LEU A 128 10.21 -4.77 3.97
N ARG A 129 10.75 -3.92 4.83
CA ARG A 129 11.73 -2.90 4.41
C ARG A 129 12.99 -3.55 3.83
N ARG A 130 13.51 -4.58 4.46
CA ARG A 130 14.65 -5.35 3.96
C ARG A 130 14.38 -5.91 2.56
N MET A 131 13.21 -6.49 2.35
CA MET A 131 12.80 -7.06 1.06
C MET A 131 12.80 -6.02 -0.07
N THR A 132 12.48 -4.76 0.23
CA THR A 132 12.50 -3.69 -0.78
C THR A 132 13.91 -3.24 -1.17
N HIS A 133 14.92 -3.59 -0.40
CA HIS A 133 16.33 -3.29 -0.66
C HIS A 133 17.10 -4.47 -1.25
N SER A 134 16.52 -5.67 -1.26
CA SER A 134 17.24 -6.86 -1.71
C SER A 134 17.34 -6.93 -3.22
N ASN A 135 18.50 -6.51 -3.73
CA ASN A 135 19.01 -6.96 -5.02
C ASN A 135 19.63 -8.35 -4.83
N GLU A 136 18.93 -9.30 -4.22
CA GLU A 136 19.42 -10.66 -4.24
C GLU A 136 19.37 -11.17 -5.70
N LYS A 137 20.51 -11.03 -6.38
CA LYS A 137 20.95 -12.10 -7.27
C LYS A 137 20.86 -13.36 -6.43
N ARG A 138 19.88 -14.21 -6.67
CA ARG A 138 20.05 -15.63 -6.38
C ARG A 138 21.32 -16.00 -7.12
N GLU A 139 22.43 -16.04 -6.43
CA GLU A 139 23.56 -16.84 -6.86
C GLU A 139 22.99 -18.25 -6.95
N ASP A 140 22.81 -18.66 -8.18
CA ASP A 140 22.49 -20.03 -8.54
C ASP A 140 23.63 -20.85 -8.00
N ASN A 141 23.44 -21.43 -6.82
CA ASN A 141 24.37 -22.37 -6.20
C ASN A 141 24.21 -23.71 -6.92
N SER A 142 24.37 -23.69 -8.23
CA SER A 142 24.60 -24.90 -9.04
C SER A 142 26.08 -25.24 -9.03
N HIS A 143 26.54 -25.69 -7.87
CA HIS A 143 27.77 -26.46 -7.76
C HIS A 143 27.42 -27.77 -7.06
N ALA A 144 27.02 -28.71 -7.87
CA ALA A 144 27.16 -30.10 -7.53
C ALA A 144 28.34 -30.66 -8.30
#